data_7b80aeea2ec14ef9b4ee5b47bac956e3
#
_entry.id   7b80aeea2ec14ef9b4ee5b47bac956e3
#
_cell.length_a   1.000
_cell.length_b   1.000
_cell.length_c   1.000
_cell.angle_alpha   90.00
_cell.angle_beta   90.00
_cell.angle_gamma   90.00
#
_symmetry.space_group_name_H-M   'P 1'
#
loop_
_entity.id
_entity.type
_entity.pdbx_description
1 polymer ?
#
loop_
_entity_poly.entity_id
_entity_poly.type
_entity_poly.pdbx_seq_one_letter_code
_entity_poly.pdbx_strand_id
1 'polypeptide(L)'
;MEYRGLDNENRLGGPMNQLAKEGIEQFLRALSVNTKAPELEKTPIRVAELYEELFSGVGKDTKELWGELFSTDYNGLVAVTDIPFYSMCEHHLLPFFGTVDVIYQPHSGCVAGLSKFNDV
;
A
#
# COMPACT_ATOMS: atom_id res chain seq x y z
N MET A 1 -4.45 -7.93 12.60
CA MET A 1 -5.14 -6.63 12.73
C MET A 1 -6.41 -6.68 11.92
N GLU A 2 -7.58 -6.81 12.56
CA GLU A 2 -8.85 -6.76 11.85
C GLU A 2 -9.12 -5.31 11.44
N TYR A 3 -8.91 -4.99 10.19
CA TYR A 3 -9.42 -3.76 9.60
C TYR A 3 -10.92 -3.91 9.38
N ARG A 4 -11.73 -3.38 10.27
CA ARG A 4 -13.12 -3.10 9.95
C ARG A 4 -13.11 -2.02 8.89
N GLY A 5 -13.55 -2.39 7.67
CA GLY A 5 -13.59 -1.49 6.55
C GLY A 5 -14.29 -0.18 6.90
N LEU A 6 -13.56 0.89 6.80
CA LEU A 6 -14.15 2.21 6.65
C LEU A 6 -14.81 2.23 5.28
N ASP A 7 -16.06 2.64 5.24
CA ASP A 7 -16.87 2.65 4.03
C ASP A 7 -16.14 3.32 2.86
N ASN A 8 -16.24 2.69 1.70
CA ASN A 8 -15.55 3.06 0.45
C ASN A 8 -15.78 4.52 -0.02
N GLU A 9 -16.74 5.22 0.55
CA GLU A 9 -17.07 6.60 0.17
C GLU A 9 -16.04 7.65 0.65
N ASN A 10 -15.12 7.27 1.54
CA ASN A 10 -14.14 8.18 2.13
C ASN A 10 -12.71 8.03 1.58
N ARG A 11 -12.50 7.22 0.53
CA ARG A 11 -11.15 6.86 0.05
C ARG A 11 -10.55 7.77 -1.00
N LEU A 12 -11.25 8.78 -1.50
CA LEU A 12 -10.76 9.61 -2.61
C LEU A 12 -10.78 11.09 -2.23
N GLY A 13 -9.65 11.58 -1.70
CA GLY A 13 -9.30 13.00 -1.69
C GLY A 13 -10.26 13.93 -0.94
N GLY A 14 -11.04 13.41 -0.02
CA GLY A 14 -12.07 14.13 0.71
C GLY A 14 -11.70 14.39 2.19
N PRO A 15 -12.69 14.41 3.09
CA PRO A 15 -12.53 14.72 4.51
C PRO A 15 -11.54 13.83 5.27
N MET A 16 -11.17 12.68 4.71
CA MET A 16 -10.18 11.76 5.30
C MET A 16 -8.79 12.39 5.39
N ASN A 17 -8.33 13.11 4.36
CA ASN A 17 -7.04 13.79 4.38
C ASN A 17 -7.00 14.90 5.42
N GLN A 18 -8.11 15.57 5.63
CA GLN A 18 -8.21 16.62 6.65
C GLN A 18 -8.08 16.02 8.06
N LEU A 19 -8.78 14.92 8.36
CA LEU A 19 -8.68 14.23 9.64
C LEU A 19 -7.28 13.67 9.89
N ALA A 20 -6.66 13.07 8.88
CA ALA A 20 -5.30 12.58 8.95
C ALA A 20 -4.30 13.72 9.22
N LYS A 21 -4.44 14.84 8.50
CA LYS A 21 -3.65 16.06 8.73
C LYS A 21 -3.77 16.56 10.16
N GLU A 22 -4.99 16.69 10.67
CA GLU A 22 -5.25 17.12 12.05
C GLU A 22 -4.64 16.16 13.09
N GLY A 23 -4.75 14.85 12.84
CA GLY A 23 -4.12 13.82 13.67
C GLY A 23 -2.59 13.94 13.71
N ILE A 24 -1.95 14.20 12.56
CA ILE A 24 -0.51 14.43 12.48
C ILE A 24 -0.12 15.73 13.20
N GLU A 25 -0.89 16.80 13.06
CA GLU A 25 -0.64 18.04 13.81
C GLU A 25 -0.67 17.82 15.32
N GLN A 26 -1.67 17.11 15.81
CA GLN A 26 -1.79 16.77 17.23
C GLN A 26 -0.63 15.90 17.72
N PHE A 27 -0.26 14.89 16.94
CA PHE A 27 0.87 14.01 17.22
C PHE A 27 2.18 14.80 17.32
N LEU A 28 2.47 15.66 16.38
CA LEU A 28 3.68 16.48 16.37
C LEU A 28 3.72 17.47 17.55
N ARG A 29 2.58 18.07 17.88
CA ARG A 29 2.46 18.95 19.05
C ARG A 29 2.72 18.20 20.36
N ALA A 30 2.21 16.98 20.49
CA ALA A 30 2.45 16.13 21.65
C ALA A 30 3.93 15.81 21.84
N LEU A 31 4.70 15.75 20.74
CA LEU A 31 6.15 15.57 20.74
C LEU A 31 6.92 16.89 20.84
N SER A 32 6.26 18.01 21.15
CA SER A 32 6.84 19.35 21.26
C SER A 32 7.46 19.87 19.95
N VAL A 33 7.01 19.38 18.80
CA VAL A 33 7.42 19.87 17.49
C VAL A 33 6.62 21.10 17.13
N ASN A 34 7.29 22.19 16.75
CA ASN A 34 6.64 23.43 16.35
C ASN A 34 6.12 23.35 14.90
N THR A 35 4.88 22.93 14.73
CA THR A 35 4.23 22.79 13.42
C THR A 35 3.96 24.12 12.70
N LYS A 36 4.13 25.26 13.40
CA LYS A 36 3.98 26.60 12.82
C LYS A 36 5.28 27.17 12.26
N ALA A 37 6.41 26.49 12.45
CA ALA A 37 7.65 26.88 11.78
C ALA A 37 7.47 26.78 10.26
N PRO A 38 7.95 27.78 9.48
CA PRO A 38 7.71 27.84 8.04
C PRO A 38 8.11 26.56 7.27
N GLU A 39 9.19 25.92 7.69
CA GLU A 39 9.68 24.66 7.11
C GLU A 39 8.78 23.45 7.43
N LEU A 40 7.95 23.52 8.48
CA LEU A 40 7.08 22.44 8.95
C LEU A 40 5.60 22.71 8.69
N GLU A 41 5.24 23.87 8.19
CA GLU A 41 3.83 24.28 8.00
C GLU A 41 3.05 23.29 7.12
N LYS A 42 3.70 22.76 6.07
CA LYS A 42 3.10 21.78 5.16
C LYS A 42 3.35 20.32 5.54
N THR A 43 4.09 20.07 6.61
CA THR A 43 4.45 18.69 7.00
C THR A 43 3.22 17.84 7.33
N PRO A 44 2.22 18.29 8.09
CA PRO A 44 1.07 17.45 8.41
C PRO A 44 0.31 16.96 7.18
N ILE A 45 0.07 17.81 6.20
CA ILE A 45 -0.64 17.40 4.98
C ILE A 45 0.22 16.47 4.12
N ARG A 46 1.51 16.75 3.97
CA ARG A 46 2.43 15.90 3.22
C ARG A 46 2.56 14.51 3.82
N VAL A 47 2.59 14.41 5.14
CA VAL A 47 2.61 13.11 5.84
C VAL A 47 1.30 12.38 5.63
N ALA A 48 0.16 13.06 5.74
CA ALA A 48 -1.15 12.46 5.50
C ALA A 48 -1.25 11.88 4.08
N GLU A 49 -0.84 12.63 3.05
CA GLU A 49 -0.83 12.20 1.65
C GLU A 49 0.11 11.00 1.42
N LEU A 50 1.31 11.04 1.99
CA LEU A 50 2.27 9.93 1.90
C LEU A 50 1.70 8.63 2.50
N TYR A 51 1.11 8.72 3.68
CA TYR A 51 0.56 7.54 4.35
C TYR A 51 -0.71 7.03 3.66
N GLU A 52 -1.52 7.90 3.06
CA GLU A 52 -2.63 7.48 2.21
C GLU A 52 -2.15 6.59 1.05
N GLU A 53 -1.06 6.99 0.38
CA GLU A 53 -0.44 6.20 -0.67
C GLU A 53 0.11 4.86 -0.14
N LEU A 54 0.88 4.91 0.95
CA LEU A 54 1.48 3.71 1.55
C LEU A 54 0.43 2.69 2.06
N PHE A 55 -0.75 3.16 2.47
CA PHE A 55 -1.86 2.31 2.89
C PHE A 55 -2.87 2.00 1.78
N SER A 56 -2.61 2.41 0.55
CA SER A 56 -3.56 2.25 -0.58
C SER A 56 -3.94 0.81 -0.90
N GLY A 57 -3.10 -0.16 -0.52
CA GLY A 57 -3.36 -1.59 -0.69
C GLY A 57 -4.25 -2.21 0.39
N VAL A 58 -4.42 -1.51 1.53
CA VAL A 58 -5.17 -2.04 2.66
C VAL A 58 -6.65 -2.23 2.30
N GLY A 59 -7.16 -3.44 2.52
CA GLY A 59 -8.55 -3.80 2.26
C GLY A 59 -8.90 -4.02 0.78
N LYS A 60 -7.93 -4.03 -0.13
CA LYS A 60 -8.16 -4.49 -1.50
C LYS A 60 -8.28 -6.01 -1.55
N ASP A 61 -9.19 -6.51 -2.39
CA ASP A 61 -9.28 -7.95 -2.64
C ASP A 61 -8.17 -8.37 -3.61
N THR A 62 -7.28 -9.24 -3.14
CA THR A 62 -6.17 -9.76 -3.95
C THR A 62 -6.66 -10.54 -5.16
N LYS A 63 -7.84 -11.17 -5.11
CA LYS A 63 -8.42 -11.88 -6.27
C LYS A 63 -8.77 -10.91 -7.39
N GLU A 64 -9.28 -9.73 -7.05
CA GLU A 64 -9.58 -8.68 -8.04
C GLU A 64 -8.29 -8.10 -8.62
N LEU A 65 -7.24 -7.95 -7.82
CA LEU A 65 -5.95 -7.45 -8.27
C LEU A 65 -5.27 -8.39 -9.28
N TRP A 66 -5.38 -9.70 -9.09
CA TRP A 66 -4.86 -10.67 -10.07
C TRP A 66 -5.55 -10.58 -11.42
N GLY A 67 -6.83 -10.20 -11.48
CA GLY A 67 -7.60 -10.06 -12.70
C GLY A 67 -7.70 -11.34 -13.52
N GLU A 68 -7.60 -11.23 -14.84
CA GLU A 68 -7.66 -12.38 -15.74
C GLU A 68 -6.37 -13.20 -15.71
N LEU A 69 -6.54 -14.51 -15.70
CA LEU A 69 -5.44 -15.47 -15.90
C LEU A 69 -5.38 -15.85 -17.36
N PHE A 70 -4.19 -16.12 -17.87
CA PHE A 70 -3.96 -16.51 -19.24
C PHE A 70 -3.83 -18.03 -19.36
N SER A 71 -4.42 -18.61 -20.40
CA SER A 71 -4.29 -20.04 -20.70
C SER A 71 -2.86 -20.38 -21.10
N THR A 72 -2.37 -21.52 -20.64
CA THR A 72 -1.05 -22.05 -21.01
C THR A 72 -1.03 -23.56 -20.97
N ASP A 73 -0.26 -24.16 -21.86
CA ASP A 73 0.09 -25.57 -21.84
C ASP A 73 1.40 -25.84 -21.05
N TYR A 74 2.06 -24.75 -20.62
CA TYR A 74 3.30 -24.87 -19.83
C TYR A 74 3.00 -25.34 -18.42
N ASN A 75 3.73 -26.37 -17.99
CA ASN A 75 3.57 -26.98 -16.67
C ASN A 75 4.86 -26.98 -15.82
N GLY A 76 5.89 -26.28 -16.28
CA GLY A 76 7.12 -26.08 -15.53
C GLY A 76 7.02 -24.94 -14.52
N LEU A 77 8.15 -24.60 -13.90
CA LEU A 77 8.25 -23.49 -12.97
C LEU A 77 8.31 -22.14 -13.72
N VAL A 78 7.56 -21.19 -13.23
CA VAL A 78 7.63 -19.78 -13.64
C VAL A 78 8.30 -18.99 -12.52
N ALA A 79 9.35 -18.25 -12.86
CA ALA A 79 10.03 -17.37 -11.92
C ALA A 79 9.83 -15.90 -12.35
N VAL A 80 9.39 -15.07 -11.42
CA VAL A 80 9.34 -13.62 -11.56
C VAL A 80 10.23 -13.04 -10.50
N THR A 81 11.31 -12.38 -10.91
CA THR A 81 12.37 -11.91 -10.01
C THR A 81 12.43 -10.41 -9.97
N ASP A 82 13.11 -9.88 -8.94
CA ASP A 82 13.35 -8.45 -8.77
C ASP A 82 12.07 -7.59 -8.72
N ILE A 83 10.99 -8.14 -8.16
CA ILE A 83 9.74 -7.41 -7.98
C ILE A 83 9.95 -6.39 -6.86
N PRO A 84 9.93 -5.07 -7.13
CA PRO A 84 10.04 -4.08 -6.07
C PRO A 84 8.78 -4.07 -5.21
N PHE A 85 8.96 -3.96 -3.90
CA PHE A 85 7.84 -3.79 -2.99
C PHE A 85 8.12 -2.72 -1.96
N TYR A 86 7.03 -2.09 -1.51
CA TYR A 86 7.01 -1.11 -0.42
C TYR A 86 5.95 -1.55 0.58
N SER A 87 6.27 -1.50 1.85
CA SER A 87 5.35 -1.93 2.90
C SER A 87 5.53 -1.11 4.16
N MET A 88 4.68 -1.33 5.13
CA MET A 88 4.67 -0.65 6.41
C MET A 88 4.80 -1.65 7.54
N CYS A 89 5.73 -1.39 8.46
CA CYS A 89 5.79 -2.11 9.72
C CYS A 89 4.54 -1.76 10.55
N GLU A 90 3.71 -2.74 10.86
CA GLU A 90 2.47 -2.52 11.62
C GLU A 90 2.71 -2.13 13.08
N HIS A 91 3.87 -2.47 13.65
CA HIS A 91 4.18 -2.16 15.05
C HIS A 91 4.66 -0.72 15.27
N HIS A 92 5.35 -0.13 14.31
CA HIS A 92 5.99 1.18 14.44
C HIS A 92 5.58 2.17 13.36
N LEU A 93 4.78 1.75 12.36
CA LEU A 93 4.41 2.53 11.18
C LEU A 93 5.62 3.08 10.42
N LEU A 94 6.71 2.33 10.40
CA LEU A 94 7.89 2.65 9.61
C LEU A 94 7.80 1.97 8.24
N PRO A 95 8.01 2.72 7.16
CA PRO A 95 8.06 2.13 5.82
C PRO A 95 9.33 1.30 5.66
N PHE A 96 9.21 0.20 4.94
CA PHE A 96 10.34 -0.60 4.49
C PHE A 96 10.12 -1.05 3.04
N PHE A 97 11.19 -1.35 2.35
CA PHE A 97 11.16 -1.70 0.94
C PHE A 97 12.22 -2.74 0.61
N GLY A 98 12.06 -3.37 -0.52
CA GLY A 98 13.00 -4.38 -1.00
C GLY A 98 12.56 -4.94 -2.34
N THR A 99 13.06 -6.13 -2.64
CA THR A 99 12.65 -6.93 -3.78
C THR A 99 12.19 -8.31 -3.33
N VAL A 100 11.24 -8.87 -4.07
CA VAL A 100 10.70 -10.21 -3.87
C VAL A 100 10.88 -11.01 -5.15
N ASP A 101 11.33 -12.26 -4.99
CA ASP A 101 11.34 -13.23 -6.05
C ASP A 101 10.21 -14.24 -5.81
N VAL A 102 9.39 -14.46 -6.82
CA VAL A 102 8.27 -15.40 -6.77
C VAL A 102 8.53 -16.52 -7.75
N ILE A 103 8.44 -17.75 -7.27
CA ILE A 103 8.49 -18.95 -8.11
C ILE A 103 7.19 -19.72 -7.91
N TYR A 104 6.51 -20.03 -8.99
CA TYR A 104 5.28 -20.82 -8.94
C TYR A 104 5.19 -21.79 -10.10
N GLN A 105 4.39 -22.81 -9.92
CA GLN A 105 4.05 -23.76 -10.99
C GLN A 105 2.61 -23.48 -11.43
N PRO A 106 2.36 -23.24 -12.74
CA PRO A 106 1.01 -23.11 -13.26
C PRO A 106 0.16 -24.33 -12.90
N HIS A 107 -1.04 -24.11 -12.43
CA HIS A 107 -2.00 -25.15 -12.15
C HIS A 107 -3.28 -24.90 -12.94
N SER A 108 -3.96 -25.97 -13.36
CA SER A 108 -5.18 -25.88 -14.14
C SER A 108 -5.03 -25.15 -15.50
N GLY A 109 -3.82 -25.15 -16.08
CA GLY A 109 -3.57 -24.55 -17.38
C GLY A 109 -3.62 -23.04 -17.44
N CYS A 110 -3.31 -22.35 -16.33
CA CYS A 110 -3.37 -20.89 -16.24
C CYS A 110 -2.08 -20.29 -15.66
N VAL A 111 -1.72 -19.11 -16.16
CA VAL A 111 -0.63 -18.25 -15.64
C VAL A 111 -1.15 -16.85 -15.34
N ALA A 112 -0.55 -16.20 -14.38
CA ALA A 112 -0.82 -14.81 -14.06
C ALA A 112 -0.08 -13.86 -15.00
N GLY A 113 -0.67 -12.69 -15.28
CA GLY A 113 0.00 -11.61 -16.00
C GLY A 113 1.19 -11.07 -15.20
N LEU A 114 2.33 -10.84 -15.87
CA LEU A 114 3.55 -10.36 -15.21
C LEU A 114 3.37 -9.01 -14.50
N SER A 115 2.62 -8.10 -15.10
CA SER A 115 2.35 -6.78 -14.50
C SER A 115 1.60 -6.86 -13.16
N LYS A 116 0.83 -7.94 -12.95
CA LYS A 116 0.04 -8.12 -11.73
C LYS A 116 0.88 -8.37 -10.47
N PHE A 117 2.10 -8.86 -10.64
CA PHE A 117 3.01 -9.05 -9.51
C PHE A 117 3.48 -7.73 -8.87
N ASN A 118 3.31 -6.61 -9.56
CA ASN A 118 3.58 -5.28 -8.98
C ASN A 118 2.34 -4.69 -8.28
N ASP A 119 1.15 -5.20 -8.55
CA ASP A 119 -0.13 -4.66 -8.07
C ASP A 119 -0.64 -5.38 -6.80
N VAL A 120 -0.12 -6.59 -6.55
CA VAL A 120 -0.55 -7.50 -5.44
C VAL A 120 0.39 -7.48 -4.21
#